data_6513aa2c2085aa2ffa1cbef9d6d15633
#
_entry.id   6513aa2c2085aa2ffa1cbef9d6d15633
#
_cell.length_a   1.000
_cell.length_b   1.000
_cell.length_c   1.000
_cell.angle_alpha   90.00
_cell.angle_beta   90.00
_cell.angle_gamma   90.00
#
_symmetry.space_group_name_H-M   'P 1'
#
loop_
_entity.id
_entity.type
_entity.pdbx_description
1 polymer ?
#
loop_
_entity_poly.entity_id
_entity_poly.type
_entity_poly.pdbx_seq_one_letter_code
_entity_poly.pdbx_strand_id
1 'polypeptide(L)'
;MAESKINVDQPYEKIELNSYNMESTAYNRVYLFGNVADLFIRGPIDKEFTRGTEYAISAYPDTLPKPTGDKKMFVVSNIGNRWSIDFDDTNNQIKIASLDATIPAQSYIYLHVCYTVYST
;
A
#
# COMPACT_ATOMS: atom_id res chain seq x y z
N MET A 1 27.46 -15.63 19.45
CA MET A 1 27.10 -15.49 19.11
C MET A 1 26.18 -15.09 18.82
N ALA A 2 25.81 -15.08 18.92
CA ALA A 2 25.05 -14.88 18.64
C ALA A 2 24.33 -14.37 18.41
N GLU A 3 24.17 -14.19 18.26
CA GLU A 3 23.59 -13.82 18.02
C GLU A 3 22.91 -13.29 17.49
N SER A 4 22.97 -13.04 17.15
CA SER A 4 22.50 -12.56 16.55
C SER A 4 21.51 -12.70 15.96
N LYS A 5 21.11 -13.18 15.91
CA LYS A 5 20.21 -13.59 15.30
C LYS A 5 19.05 -13.10 15.44
N ILE A 6 19.00 -12.63 15.47
CA ILE A 6 18.09 -11.92 15.74
C ILE A 6 16.97 -12.10 15.14
N ASN A 7 16.54 -11.67 14.53
CA ASN A 7 15.45 -11.70 13.94
C ASN A 7 15.22 -12.65 12.98
N VAL A 8 16.05 -13.56 12.75
CA VAL A 8 15.83 -14.61 11.80
C VAL A 8 14.66 -15.44 12.07
N ASP A 9 14.27 -15.56 13.32
CA ASP A 9 13.12 -16.32 13.67
C ASP A 9 11.90 -15.46 13.91
N GLN A 10 12.03 -14.18 13.68
CA GLN A 10 10.92 -13.28 13.86
C GLN A 10 9.89 -13.58 12.79
N PRO A 11 8.69 -14.01 13.15
CA PRO A 11 7.72 -14.35 12.13
C PRO A 11 7.22 -13.10 11.41
N TYR A 12 7.11 -13.21 10.13
CA TYR A 12 6.41 -12.21 9.35
C TYR A 12 5.65 -12.92 8.24
N GLU A 13 4.66 -12.26 7.73
CA GLU A 13 3.85 -12.80 6.66
C GLU A 13 3.85 -11.81 5.51
N LYS A 14 4.08 -12.29 4.29
CA LYS A 14 4.00 -11.47 3.09
C LYS A 14 2.66 -11.74 2.42
N ILE A 15 1.89 -10.70 2.20
CA ILE A 15 0.62 -10.77 1.53
C ILE A 15 0.75 -10.05 0.20
N GLU A 16 0.62 -10.79 -0.91
CA GLU A 16 0.66 -10.19 -2.24
C GLU A 16 -0.69 -9.62 -2.56
N LEU A 17 -0.71 -8.43 -3.13
CA LEU A 17 -1.94 -7.75 -3.48
C LEU A 17 -2.17 -7.81 -4.98
N ASN A 18 -3.43 -7.68 -5.38
CA ASN A 18 -3.76 -7.51 -6.79
C ASN A 18 -3.21 -6.16 -7.26
N SER A 19 -3.23 -5.96 -8.57
CA SER A 19 -2.80 -4.69 -9.14
C SER A 19 -3.88 -4.20 -10.08
N TYR A 20 -4.74 -3.33 -9.58
CA TYR A 20 -5.74 -2.66 -10.41
C TYR A 20 -5.18 -1.32 -10.86
N ASN A 21 -5.48 -0.92 -12.06
CA ASN A 21 -5.08 0.39 -12.60
C ASN A 21 -3.57 0.60 -12.62
N MET A 22 -2.81 -0.50 -12.60
CA MET A 22 -1.36 -0.49 -12.72
C MET A 22 -0.93 -1.54 -13.73
N GLU A 23 0.27 -1.38 -14.26
CA GLU A 23 0.81 -2.34 -15.22
C GLU A 23 1.10 -3.67 -14.54
N SER A 24 1.20 -4.72 -15.32
CA SER A 24 1.43 -6.07 -14.79
C SER A 24 2.75 -6.22 -14.02
N THR A 25 3.68 -5.30 -14.23
CA THR A 25 4.96 -5.30 -13.51
C THR A 25 4.84 -4.66 -12.13
N ALA A 26 3.66 -4.17 -11.75
CA ALA A 26 3.49 -3.55 -10.44
C ALA A 26 3.77 -4.55 -9.32
N TYR A 27 4.22 -3.99 -8.20
CA TYR A 27 4.69 -4.77 -7.08
C TYR A 27 3.99 -4.23 -5.83
N ASN A 28 2.80 -4.73 -5.57
CA ASN A 28 1.99 -4.28 -4.43
C ASN A 28 1.93 -5.38 -3.41
N ARG A 29 2.36 -5.10 -2.19
CA ARG A 29 2.37 -6.12 -1.14
C ARG A 29 2.39 -5.52 0.25
N VAL A 30 2.02 -6.34 1.23
CA VAL A 30 2.05 -5.99 2.64
C VAL A 30 2.91 -7.01 3.35
N TYR A 31 3.76 -6.54 4.24
CA TYR A 31 4.48 -7.41 5.18
C TYR A 31 3.88 -7.19 6.57
N LEU A 32 3.44 -8.28 7.20
CA LEU A 32 2.89 -8.23 8.56
C LEU A 32 3.91 -8.73 9.55
N PHE A 33 4.14 -7.96 10.61
CA PHE A 33 5.00 -8.34 11.72
C PHE A 33 4.14 -8.18 12.98
N GLY A 34 3.48 -9.25 13.42
CA GLY A 34 2.57 -9.15 14.54
C GLY A 34 1.43 -8.19 14.21
N ASN A 35 1.33 -7.09 14.93
CA ASN A 35 0.28 -6.10 14.69
C ASN A 35 0.78 -4.85 13.96
N VAL A 36 1.88 -4.98 13.22
CA VAL A 36 2.40 -3.89 12.40
C VAL A 36 2.42 -4.34 10.94
N ALA A 37 1.97 -3.48 10.06
CA ALA A 37 1.93 -3.74 8.63
C ALA A 37 2.75 -2.72 7.87
N ASP A 38 3.47 -3.20 6.84
CA ASP A 38 4.22 -2.36 5.91
C ASP A 38 3.61 -2.57 4.53
N LEU A 39 3.00 -1.53 4.00
CA LEU A 39 2.38 -1.58 2.67
C LEU A 39 3.30 -0.91 1.64
N PHE A 40 3.58 -1.63 0.57
CA PHE A 40 4.36 -1.12 -0.57
C PHE A 40 3.49 -1.16 -1.82
N ILE A 41 3.43 -0.03 -2.52
CA ILE A 41 2.76 0.10 -3.80
C ILE A 41 3.80 0.65 -4.77
N ARG A 42 4.21 -0.17 -5.74
CA ARG A 42 5.30 0.19 -6.64
C ARG A 42 4.97 -0.23 -8.05
N GLY A 43 5.23 0.64 -9.00
CA GLY A 43 5.13 0.28 -10.40
C GLY A 43 4.50 1.38 -11.24
N PRO A 44 4.40 1.14 -12.54
CA PRO A 44 3.76 2.10 -13.44
C PRO A 44 2.24 2.01 -13.31
N ILE A 45 1.58 3.16 -13.34
CA ILE A 45 0.13 3.19 -13.45
C ILE A 45 -0.25 3.00 -14.92
N ASP A 46 -1.43 2.41 -15.17
CA ASP A 46 -1.80 2.07 -16.54
C ASP A 46 -2.69 3.11 -17.21
N LYS A 47 -3.04 4.16 -16.49
CA LYS A 47 -3.86 5.25 -17.03
C LYS A 47 -3.48 6.54 -16.31
N GLU A 48 -3.94 7.65 -16.81
CA GLU A 48 -3.76 8.92 -16.13
C GLU A 48 -4.53 8.92 -14.82
N PHE A 49 -3.91 9.36 -13.74
CA PHE A 49 -4.57 9.53 -12.45
C PHE A 49 -4.85 11.02 -12.26
N THR A 50 -6.11 11.38 -12.32
CA THR A 50 -6.53 12.77 -12.17
C THR A 50 -6.31 13.20 -10.72
N ARG A 51 -5.74 14.38 -10.53
CA ARG A 51 -5.50 14.93 -9.20
C ARG A 51 -6.77 14.89 -8.36
N GLY A 52 -6.66 14.38 -7.15
CA GLY A 52 -7.76 14.34 -6.19
C GLY A 52 -8.76 13.21 -6.39
N THR A 53 -8.64 12.44 -7.45
CA THR A 53 -9.55 11.31 -7.69
C THR A 53 -8.93 10.05 -7.13
N GLU A 54 -9.74 9.26 -6.42
CA GLU A 54 -9.29 7.98 -5.87
C GLU A 54 -9.39 6.88 -6.91
N TYR A 55 -8.38 6.02 -6.95
CA TYR A 55 -8.34 4.86 -7.84
C TYR A 55 -8.05 3.63 -7.01
N ALA A 56 -8.84 2.57 -7.19
CA ALA A 56 -8.55 1.30 -6.54
C ALA A 56 -7.27 0.70 -7.13
N ILE A 57 -6.35 0.28 -6.28
CA ILE A 57 -5.13 -0.36 -6.74
C ILE A 57 -5.05 -1.81 -6.30
N SER A 58 -5.95 -2.24 -5.44
CA SER A 58 -6.01 -3.64 -5.00
C SER A 58 -7.34 -3.93 -4.33
N ALA A 59 -7.77 -5.17 -4.40
CA ALA A 59 -8.80 -5.64 -3.48
C ALA A 59 -8.18 -5.71 -2.08
N TYR A 60 -9.02 -5.61 -1.06
CA TYR A 60 -8.58 -5.76 0.33
C TYR A 60 -8.70 -7.25 0.67
N PRO A 61 -7.59 -7.96 0.82
CA PRO A 61 -7.68 -9.41 1.06
C PRO A 61 -8.17 -9.71 2.47
N ASP A 62 -8.92 -10.80 2.60
CA ASP A 62 -9.45 -11.22 3.90
C ASP A 62 -8.34 -11.53 4.90
N THR A 63 -7.17 -11.90 4.40
CA THR A 63 -6.04 -12.23 5.27
C THR A 63 -5.33 -11.00 5.83
N LEU A 64 -5.67 -9.81 5.36
CA LEU A 64 -5.04 -8.58 5.82
C LEU A 64 -5.90 -7.97 6.93
N PRO A 65 -5.38 -7.90 8.16
CA PRO A 65 -6.12 -7.26 9.25
C PRO A 65 -6.34 -5.78 8.98
N LYS A 66 -7.39 -5.24 9.56
CA LYS A 66 -7.77 -3.85 9.33
C LYS A 66 -6.88 -2.90 10.12
N PRO A 67 -6.63 -1.69 9.60
CA PRO A 67 -5.91 -0.69 10.37
C PRO A 67 -6.62 -0.34 11.67
N THR A 68 -5.87 -0.10 12.73
CA THR A 68 -6.43 0.25 14.04
C THR A 68 -6.77 1.72 14.15
N GLY A 69 -6.16 2.55 13.36
CA GLY A 69 -6.38 3.99 13.40
C GLY A 69 -7.25 4.45 12.25
N ASP A 70 -6.92 5.60 11.72
CA ASP A 70 -7.62 6.13 10.56
C ASP A 70 -7.41 5.23 9.36
N LYS A 71 -8.43 5.08 8.57
CA LYS A 71 -8.36 4.25 7.36
C LYS A 71 -7.78 5.00 6.18
N LYS A 72 -7.60 6.30 6.30
CA LYS A 72 -6.97 7.11 5.26
C LYS A 72 -5.64 7.63 5.80
N MET A 73 -4.59 7.40 5.07
CA MET A 73 -3.24 7.79 5.44
C MET A 73 -2.64 8.61 4.31
N PHE A 74 -1.60 9.39 4.63
CA PHE A 74 -0.99 10.30 3.66
C PHE A 74 0.50 10.01 3.60
N VAL A 75 1.03 9.94 2.39
CA VAL A 75 2.45 9.66 2.16
C VAL A 75 2.97 10.55 1.04
N VAL A 76 4.29 10.60 0.91
CA VAL A 76 4.95 11.29 -0.20
C VAL A 76 5.57 10.23 -1.09
N SER A 77 5.33 10.35 -2.40
CA SER A 77 5.86 9.38 -3.35
C SER A 77 7.29 9.69 -3.75
N ASN A 78 7.87 8.77 -4.53
CA ASN A 78 9.21 8.93 -5.11
C ASN A 78 9.33 10.17 -6.00
N ILE A 79 8.22 10.63 -6.57
CA ILE A 79 8.25 11.82 -7.44
C ILE A 79 7.93 13.10 -6.66
N GLY A 80 7.81 12.99 -5.35
CA GLY A 80 7.76 14.17 -4.49
C GLY A 80 6.39 14.73 -4.18
N ASN A 81 5.30 14.16 -4.73
CA ASN A 81 3.97 14.67 -4.42
C ASN A 81 3.30 13.82 -3.34
N ARG A 82 2.32 14.43 -2.70
CA ARG A 82 1.56 13.77 -1.64
C ARG A 82 0.48 12.89 -2.24
N TRP A 83 0.21 11.80 -1.56
CA TRP A 83 -0.84 10.85 -1.94
C TRP A 83 -1.64 10.48 -0.71
N SER A 84 -2.91 10.13 -0.90
CA SER A 84 -3.68 9.48 0.15
C SER A 84 -3.78 7.99 -0.16
N ILE A 85 -3.78 7.18 0.89
CA ILE A 85 -4.03 5.74 0.79
C ILE A 85 -5.26 5.49 1.66
N ASP A 86 -6.32 4.96 1.08
CA ASP A 86 -7.60 4.77 1.75
C ASP A 86 -7.93 3.28 1.76
N PHE A 87 -8.15 2.75 2.96
CA PHE A 87 -8.60 1.38 3.13
C PHE A 87 -10.13 1.39 3.17
N ASP A 88 -10.73 1.21 2.02
CA ASP A 88 -12.18 1.31 1.85
C ASP A 88 -12.87 0.01 2.29
N ASP A 89 -13.42 0.00 3.50
CA ASP A 89 -14.10 -1.18 4.04
C ASP A 89 -15.41 -1.48 3.33
N THR A 90 -16.05 -0.48 2.80
CA THR A 90 -17.35 -0.66 2.16
C THR A 90 -17.21 -1.46 0.87
N ASN A 91 -16.18 -1.18 0.11
CA ASN A 91 -15.93 -1.85 -1.16
C ASN A 91 -14.80 -2.87 -1.10
N ASN A 92 -14.20 -3.04 0.08
CA ASN A 92 -13.08 -3.96 0.30
C ASN A 92 -11.96 -3.70 -0.70
N GLN A 93 -11.51 -2.47 -0.76
CA GLN A 93 -10.46 -2.06 -1.70
C GLN A 93 -9.46 -1.15 -1.01
N ILE A 94 -8.25 -1.14 -1.55
CA ILE A 94 -7.23 -0.15 -1.20
C ILE A 94 -7.21 0.85 -2.35
N LYS A 95 -7.44 2.12 -2.03
CA LYS A 95 -7.50 3.19 -3.02
C LYS A 95 -6.41 4.21 -2.77
N ILE A 96 -5.93 4.82 -3.83
CA ILE A 96 -4.94 5.88 -3.73
C ILE A 96 -5.40 7.09 -4.54
N ALA A 97 -4.97 8.28 -4.11
CA ALA A 97 -5.23 9.51 -4.84
C ALA A 97 -4.00 10.39 -4.80
N SER A 98 -3.63 10.94 -5.94
CA SER A 98 -2.59 11.96 -6.01
C SER A 98 -3.20 13.29 -5.59
N LEU A 99 -2.59 13.98 -4.65
CA LEU A 99 -3.17 15.19 -4.07
C LEU A 99 -2.62 16.46 -4.68
N ASP A 100 -1.41 16.41 -5.22
CA ASP A 100 -0.73 17.62 -5.69
C ASP A 100 -0.75 17.79 -7.21
N ALA A 101 -0.90 16.73 -7.97
CA ALA A 101 -0.79 16.80 -9.42
C ALA A 101 -1.54 15.66 -10.09
N THR A 102 -1.97 15.85 -11.32
CA THR A 102 -2.44 14.77 -12.19
C THR A 102 -1.20 14.02 -12.68
N ILE A 103 -1.25 12.71 -12.60
CA ILE A 103 -0.11 11.85 -12.91
C ILE A 103 -0.34 11.20 -14.28
N PRO A 104 0.57 11.37 -15.23
CA PRO A 104 0.39 10.79 -16.57
C PRO A 104 0.43 9.27 -16.52
N ALA A 105 -0.26 8.65 -17.46
CA ALA A 105 -0.19 7.19 -17.64
C ALA A 105 1.25 6.75 -17.79
N GLN A 106 1.55 5.54 -17.33
CA GLN A 106 2.87 4.92 -17.39
C GLN A 106 3.90 5.52 -16.43
N SER A 107 3.50 6.50 -15.60
CA SER A 107 4.39 7.03 -14.56
C SER A 107 4.63 5.94 -13.52
N TYR A 108 5.88 5.81 -13.10
CA TYR A 108 6.24 4.87 -12.03
C TYR A 108 6.01 5.55 -10.69
N ILE A 109 5.23 4.92 -9.82
CA ILE A 109 5.01 5.43 -8.48
C ILE A 109 5.57 4.46 -7.45
N TYR A 110 5.98 4.99 -6.32
CA TYR A 110 6.46 4.20 -5.20
C TYR A 110 5.90 4.83 -3.94
N LEU A 111 4.96 4.14 -3.31
CA LEU A 111 4.35 4.56 -2.06
C LEU A 111 4.65 3.52 -0.99
N HIS A 112 4.94 3.98 0.21
CA HIS A 112 5.19 3.10 1.35
C HIS A 112 4.55 3.70 2.59
N VAL A 113 3.82 2.88 3.32
CA VAL A 113 3.24 3.31 4.59
C VAL A 113 3.31 2.16 5.59
N CYS A 114 3.59 2.51 6.84
CA CYS A 114 3.62 1.57 7.95
C CYS A 114 2.47 1.94 8.89
N TYR A 115 1.71 0.95 9.33
CA TYR A 115 0.55 1.21 10.18
C TYR A 115 0.30 0.02 11.11
N THR A 116 -0.43 0.26 12.19
CA THR A 116 -0.81 -0.82 13.09
C THR A 116 -2.14 -1.42 12.68
N VAL A 117 -2.30 -2.70 12.93
CA VAL A 117 -3.51 -3.44 12.57
C VAL A 117 -4.07 -4.12 13.81
N TYR A 118 -5.35 -4.48 13.75
CA TYR A 118 -5.95 -5.24 14.84
C TYR A 118 -5.33 -6.64 14.85
N SER A 119 -5.02 -7.12 16.01
CA SER A 119 -4.55 -8.50 16.12
C SER A 119 -5.75 -9.43 15.94
N THR A 120 -5.49 -10.60 15.41
CA THR A 120 -6.53 -11.58 15.16
C THR A 120 -6.50 -12.69 16.17
#